data_04ced948393f65d66c0a950cf2121876
#
_entry.id   04ced948393f65d66c0a950cf2121876
#
_cell.length_a   1.000
_cell.length_b   1.000
_cell.length_c   1.000
_cell.angle_alpha   90.00
_cell.angle_beta   90.00
_cell.angle_gamma   90.00
#
_symmetry.space_group_name_H-M   'P 1'
#
loop_
_entity.id
_entity.type
_entity.pdbx_description
1 polymer ?
#
loop_
_entity_poly.entity_id
_entity_poly.type
_entity_poly.pdbx_seq_one_letter_code
_entity_poly.pdbx_strand_id
1 'polypeptide(L)'
;MKRTYWTLSLLFALSLLMTMSCSGEDPIKAKRIAIENGTYKPNPKPTPNPEPNPNPNPEPNPNPNPEPNPNPEPNPNPNPNPEPKPEKKTQEITFTFDEWASPRADASYLMPVEKSRPKVLAGDPFWEAVSNVGAAWVGISKPEGYPIHPLTKGRTGQALEAMTIKGKRVFGFGSHIIAGALYSGLFAKDLMMSKPLECTQFGQPVFAIPLSIKGYYQWLPGEKLIDGSKAIAKEIKGKQDKATIACVFYDISQDNSYLNGKTLYTDPRILAKVQIHPTPTKDGAWTPFEGKLEIVNEATYKQIDFQKGKYRMVLIFSSSADGDKFIGAIGSRLRIDDFTVTLGIPTKK
;
A
#
# COMPACT_ATOMS: atom_id res chain seq x y z
N MET A 1 3.87 -52.19 6.75
CA MET A 1 3.57 -52.04 5.32
C MET A 1 2.67 -50.82 4.95
N LYS A 2 2.30 -49.91 5.85
CA LYS A 2 1.46 -48.73 5.56
C LYS A 2 2.21 -47.39 5.39
N ARG A 3 3.54 -47.34 5.64
CA ARG A 3 4.34 -46.10 5.52
C ARG A 3 4.97 -45.88 4.15
N THR A 4 5.08 -46.90 3.32
CA THR A 4 5.76 -46.83 2.00
C THR A 4 4.86 -46.26 0.89
N TYR A 5 3.55 -46.33 1.02
CA TYR A 5 2.60 -45.83 0.02
C TYR A 5 2.43 -44.30 0.04
N TRP A 6 2.65 -43.65 1.19
CA TRP A 6 2.53 -42.21 1.31
C TRP A 6 3.69 -41.43 0.67
N THR A 7 4.89 -42.00 0.70
CA THR A 7 6.07 -41.41 0.07
C THR A 7 6.04 -41.51 -1.46
N LEU A 8 5.49 -42.62 -2.01
CA LEU A 8 5.33 -42.77 -3.45
C LEU A 8 4.22 -41.88 -4.02
N SER A 9 3.10 -41.67 -3.32
CA SER A 9 2.04 -40.73 -3.73
C SER A 9 2.51 -39.29 -3.75
N LEU A 10 3.39 -38.88 -2.81
CA LEU A 10 3.95 -37.54 -2.79
C LEU A 10 4.92 -37.30 -3.93
N LEU A 11 5.74 -38.27 -4.30
CA LEU A 11 6.64 -38.20 -5.43
C LEU A 11 5.91 -38.21 -6.79
N PHE A 12 4.79 -38.93 -6.91
CA PHE A 12 3.99 -38.94 -8.13
C PHE A 12 3.19 -37.64 -8.32
N ALA A 13 2.68 -37.03 -7.25
CA ALA A 13 2.06 -35.72 -7.30
C ALA A 13 3.08 -34.61 -7.67
N LEU A 14 4.34 -34.74 -7.23
CA LEU A 14 5.41 -33.82 -7.54
C LEU A 14 5.88 -33.92 -9.00
N SER A 15 5.85 -35.13 -9.60
CA SER A 15 6.21 -35.33 -11.02
C SER A 15 5.11 -34.83 -11.97
N LEU A 16 3.84 -34.91 -11.59
CA LEU A 16 2.72 -34.43 -12.42
C LEU A 16 2.65 -32.89 -12.46
N LEU A 17 3.19 -32.20 -11.45
CA LEU A 17 3.29 -30.74 -11.40
C LEU A 17 4.40 -30.17 -12.30
N MET A 18 5.34 -31.00 -12.75
CA MET A 18 6.41 -30.55 -13.67
C MET A 18 6.01 -30.54 -15.15
N THR A 19 4.85 -31.10 -15.54
CA THR A 19 4.43 -31.19 -16.94
C THR A 19 3.34 -30.19 -17.34
N MET A 20 2.82 -29.37 -16.42
CA MET A 20 1.93 -28.25 -16.72
C MET A 20 2.71 -26.91 -16.77
N SER A 21 3.71 -26.83 -17.63
CA SER A 21 4.38 -25.57 -17.96
C SER A 21 3.81 -24.99 -19.23
N CYS A 22 3.07 -23.90 -19.08
CA CYS A 22 2.90 -22.79 -20.00
C CYS A 22 2.55 -23.07 -21.47
N SER A 23 1.27 -22.87 -21.80
CA SER A 23 0.87 -22.31 -23.07
C SER A 23 0.13 -20.99 -22.87
N GLY A 24 0.85 -19.98 -22.39
CA GLY A 24 0.48 -18.58 -22.47
C GLY A 24 1.67 -17.84 -23.08
N GLU A 25 1.50 -17.25 -24.25
CA GLU A 25 2.55 -16.47 -24.89
C GLU A 25 2.96 -15.33 -23.93
N ASP A 26 4.20 -15.39 -23.47
CA ASP A 26 4.82 -14.32 -22.69
C ASP A 26 4.95 -13.08 -23.58
N PRO A 27 4.23 -11.97 -23.30
CA PRO A 27 4.27 -10.77 -24.15
C PRO A 27 5.67 -10.15 -24.22
N ILE A 28 6.55 -10.42 -23.25
CA ILE A 28 7.94 -10.00 -23.27
C ILE A 28 8.73 -10.85 -24.25
N LYS A 29 8.45 -12.15 -24.35
CA LYS A 29 9.08 -13.07 -25.30
C LYS A 29 8.67 -12.75 -26.73
N ALA A 30 7.38 -12.47 -26.97
CA ALA A 30 6.87 -12.03 -28.27
C ALA A 30 7.54 -10.72 -28.74
N LYS A 31 7.69 -9.75 -27.84
CA LYS A 31 8.37 -8.48 -28.13
C LYS A 31 9.86 -8.68 -28.42
N ARG A 32 10.53 -9.60 -27.74
CA ARG A 32 11.94 -9.93 -27.95
C ARG A 32 12.17 -10.58 -29.30
N ILE A 33 11.32 -11.52 -29.71
CA ILE A 33 11.35 -12.18 -31.03
C ILE A 33 11.09 -11.16 -32.14
N ALA A 34 10.15 -10.21 -31.94
CA ALA A 34 9.88 -9.15 -32.91
C ALA A 34 11.08 -8.20 -33.10
N ILE A 35 11.86 -7.93 -32.04
CA ILE A 35 13.09 -7.15 -32.12
C ILE A 35 14.19 -7.93 -32.86
N GLU A 36 14.38 -9.21 -32.51
CA GLU A 36 15.39 -10.08 -33.16
C GLU A 36 15.10 -10.33 -34.65
N ASN A 37 13.83 -10.40 -35.03
CA ASN A 37 13.40 -10.58 -36.44
C ASN A 37 13.22 -9.26 -37.21
N GLY A 38 13.55 -8.10 -36.63
CA GLY A 38 13.44 -6.79 -37.26
C GLY A 38 12.02 -6.32 -37.57
N THR A 39 10.99 -6.96 -37.01
CA THR A 39 9.57 -6.62 -37.25
C THR A 39 8.98 -5.65 -36.20
N TYR A 40 9.74 -5.30 -35.16
CA TYR A 40 9.30 -4.37 -34.12
C TYR A 40 9.28 -2.92 -34.63
N LYS A 41 8.10 -2.30 -34.67
CA LYS A 41 7.93 -0.87 -34.89
C LYS A 41 7.71 -0.17 -33.54
N PRO A 42 8.66 0.63 -33.03
CA PRO A 42 8.43 1.41 -31.82
C PRO A 42 7.35 2.46 -32.04
N ASN A 43 6.54 2.70 -31.03
CA ASN A 43 5.56 3.81 -31.05
C ASN A 43 6.30 5.12 -31.31
N PRO A 44 5.81 6.01 -32.18
CA PRO A 44 6.43 7.29 -32.42
C PRO A 44 6.52 8.08 -31.11
N LYS A 45 7.71 8.64 -30.86
CA LYS A 45 7.97 9.52 -29.71
C LYS A 45 7.04 10.72 -29.82
N PRO A 46 6.37 11.18 -28.75
CA PRO A 46 5.58 12.39 -28.81
C PRO A 46 6.49 13.58 -29.21
N THR A 47 6.05 14.34 -30.19
CA THR A 47 6.74 15.55 -30.68
C THR A 47 6.82 16.55 -29.52
N PRO A 48 7.98 17.17 -29.26
CA PRO A 48 8.07 18.20 -28.26
C PRO A 48 7.16 19.37 -28.63
N ASN A 49 6.42 19.87 -27.64
CA ASN A 49 5.61 21.07 -27.78
C ASN A 49 6.54 22.25 -28.12
N PRO A 50 6.24 23.11 -29.12
CA PRO A 50 7.08 24.25 -29.45
C PRO A 50 7.20 25.20 -28.24
N GLU A 51 8.41 25.65 -27.95
CA GLU A 51 8.71 26.64 -26.92
C GLU A 51 7.90 27.91 -27.15
N PRO A 52 7.39 28.58 -26.11
CA PRO A 52 6.70 29.86 -26.26
C PRO A 52 7.68 30.96 -26.74
N ASN A 53 7.32 31.58 -27.85
CA ASN A 53 8.02 32.70 -28.44
C ASN A 53 8.17 33.85 -27.41
N PRO A 54 9.36 34.41 -27.18
CA PRO A 54 9.52 35.51 -26.27
C PRO A 54 8.75 36.76 -26.75
N ASN A 55 7.84 37.22 -25.92
CA ASN A 55 7.03 38.41 -26.13
C ASN A 55 7.95 39.65 -26.14
N PRO A 56 7.89 40.51 -27.16
CA PRO A 56 8.70 41.71 -27.17
C PRO A 56 8.28 42.67 -26.05
N ASN A 57 9.28 43.19 -25.35
CA ASN A 57 9.19 44.15 -24.29
C ASN A 57 8.42 45.43 -24.76
N PRO A 58 7.37 45.92 -24.09
CA PRO A 58 6.70 47.16 -24.47
C PRO A 58 7.56 48.35 -24.11
N GLU A 59 7.68 49.26 -25.06
CA GLU A 59 8.31 50.57 -24.89
C GLU A 59 7.61 51.40 -23.79
N PRO A 60 8.32 52.29 -23.08
CA PRO A 60 7.74 53.10 -22.02
C PRO A 60 6.83 54.18 -22.60
N ASN A 61 5.56 54.14 -22.21
CA ASN A 61 4.56 55.16 -22.54
C ASN A 61 4.80 56.44 -21.72
N PRO A 62 4.76 57.63 -22.32
CA PRO A 62 4.95 58.88 -21.59
C PRO A 62 3.77 59.14 -20.63
N ASN A 63 4.11 59.52 -19.43
CA ASN A 63 3.27 59.84 -18.29
C ASN A 63 2.25 60.95 -18.61
N PRO A 64 0.94 60.76 -18.59
CA PRO A 64 -0.03 61.84 -18.63
C PRO A 64 -0.22 62.43 -17.24
N ASN A 65 -0.31 63.73 -17.24
CA ASN A 65 -0.57 64.66 -16.13
C ASN A 65 -1.81 64.20 -15.28
N PRO A 66 -1.81 64.31 -13.94
CA PRO A 66 -2.93 63.90 -13.11
C PRO A 66 -4.15 64.81 -13.29
N GLU A 67 -5.26 64.20 -13.67
CA GLU A 67 -6.58 64.84 -13.60
C GLU A 67 -7.07 64.96 -12.15
N PRO A 68 -7.94 65.92 -11.83
CA PRO A 68 -8.43 66.09 -10.45
C PRO A 68 -9.33 64.95 -10.00
N ASN A 69 -9.09 64.48 -8.77
CA ASN A 69 -9.73 63.47 -8.07
C ASN A 69 -11.28 63.58 -8.03
N PRO A 70 -12.06 62.66 -8.61
CA PRO A 70 -13.50 62.67 -8.45
C PRO A 70 -13.89 62.26 -7.02
N ASN A 71 -14.91 62.93 -6.52
CA ASN A 71 -15.56 62.77 -5.22
C ASN A 71 -15.82 61.26 -4.90
N PRO A 72 -15.57 60.73 -3.68
CA PRO A 72 -15.76 59.34 -3.36
C PRO A 72 -17.22 58.92 -3.51
N GLU A 73 -17.46 57.94 -4.36
CA GLU A 73 -18.76 57.25 -4.44
C GLU A 73 -19.08 56.56 -3.10
N PRO A 74 -20.37 56.45 -2.75
CA PRO A 74 -20.76 55.78 -1.52
C PRO A 74 -20.33 54.30 -1.54
N ASN A 75 -19.67 53.93 -0.45
CA ASN A 75 -19.16 52.59 -0.19
C ASN A 75 -20.21 51.52 -0.50
N PRO A 76 -19.94 50.54 -1.40
CA PRO A 76 -20.87 49.46 -1.66
C PRO A 76 -21.11 48.66 -0.39
N ASN A 77 -22.40 48.40 -0.14
CA ASN A 77 -22.93 47.58 0.95
C ASN A 77 -22.05 46.36 1.23
N PRO A 78 -21.72 46.04 2.48
CA PRO A 78 -20.85 44.92 2.80
C PRO A 78 -21.41 43.64 2.16
N ASN A 79 -20.56 43.02 1.34
CA ASN A 79 -20.81 41.74 0.72
C ASN A 79 -21.35 40.75 1.78
N PRO A 80 -22.50 40.07 1.56
CA PRO A 80 -23.02 39.12 2.52
C PRO A 80 -21.94 38.14 2.85
N ASN A 81 -21.67 37.96 4.15
CA ASN A 81 -20.72 36.99 4.69
C ASN A 81 -21.06 35.62 4.05
N PRO A 82 -20.10 34.93 3.40
CA PRO A 82 -20.38 33.64 2.77
C PRO A 82 -21.00 32.72 3.82
N GLU A 83 -22.17 32.18 3.52
CA GLU A 83 -22.83 31.19 4.36
C GLU A 83 -21.81 30.12 4.80
N PRO A 84 -21.76 29.74 6.09
CA PRO A 84 -20.83 28.75 6.56
C PRO A 84 -21.09 27.44 5.81
N LYS A 85 -20.10 27.04 5.00
CA LYS A 85 -20.14 25.77 4.29
C LYS A 85 -20.36 24.66 5.33
N PRO A 86 -21.38 23.79 5.19
CA PRO A 86 -21.67 22.80 6.22
C PRO A 86 -20.42 22.00 6.54
N GLU A 87 -19.98 22.07 7.80
CA GLU A 87 -18.83 21.33 8.27
C GLU A 87 -19.10 19.83 8.08
N LYS A 88 -18.31 19.21 7.24
CA LYS A 88 -18.34 17.75 7.08
C LYS A 88 -17.93 17.15 8.42
N LYS A 89 -18.85 16.46 9.07
CA LYS A 89 -18.56 15.76 10.33
C LYS A 89 -17.44 14.74 10.07
N THR A 90 -16.33 14.85 10.81
CA THR A 90 -15.21 13.92 10.71
C THR A 90 -15.07 13.10 11.99
N GLN A 91 -14.47 11.92 11.88
CA GLN A 91 -14.09 11.07 13.00
C GLN A 91 -12.64 10.61 12.79
N GLU A 92 -11.84 10.73 13.82
CA GLU A 92 -10.50 10.16 13.87
C GLU A 92 -10.51 8.82 14.60
N ILE A 93 -9.76 7.85 14.07
CA ILE A 93 -9.56 6.53 14.65
C ILE A 93 -8.05 6.30 14.71
N THR A 94 -7.54 6.12 15.93
CA THR A 94 -6.11 5.91 16.18
C THR A 94 -5.83 4.45 16.53
N PHE A 95 -4.83 3.87 15.90
CA PHE A 95 -4.26 2.56 16.19
C PHE A 95 -2.93 2.79 16.91
N THR A 96 -2.87 2.45 18.18
CA THR A 96 -1.69 2.67 19.03
C THR A 96 -0.70 1.49 18.97
N PHE A 97 -1.16 0.32 18.51
CA PHE A 97 -0.37 -0.92 18.49
C PHE A 97 0.18 -1.34 19.88
N ASP A 98 -0.52 -0.98 20.96
CA ASP A 98 -0.12 -1.34 22.33
C ASP A 98 -0.47 -2.78 22.71
N GLU A 99 -1.45 -3.37 22.05
CA GLU A 99 -1.95 -4.69 22.39
C GLU A 99 -1.72 -5.69 21.28
N TRP A 100 -1.18 -6.85 21.64
CA TRP A 100 -0.84 -7.93 20.74
C TRP A 100 -1.28 -9.26 21.31
N ALA A 101 -1.79 -10.14 20.46
CA ALA A 101 -2.16 -11.50 20.83
C ALA A 101 -1.85 -12.49 19.71
N SER A 102 -1.75 -13.77 20.06
CA SER A 102 -1.69 -14.83 19.05
C SER A 102 -3.01 -14.88 18.27
N PRO A 103 -2.99 -14.85 16.93
CA PRO A 103 -4.21 -14.88 16.13
C PRO A 103 -4.96 -16.22 16.21
N ARG A 104 -4.28 -17.27 16.67
CA ARG A 104 -4.84 -18.62 16.89
C ARG A 104 -3.91 -19.43 17.80
N ALA A 105 -4.44 -20.46 18.44
CA ALA A 105 -3.73 -21.22 19.47
C ALA A 105 -2.41 -21.88 19.00
N ASP A 106 -2.29 -22.20 17.72
CA ASP A 106 -1.10 -22.82 17.11
C ASP A 106 -0.12 -21.84 16.47
N ALA A 107 -0.42 -20.52 16.48
CA ALA A 107 0.47 -19.53 15.92
C ALA A 107 1.55 -19.10 16.94
N SER A 108 2.81 -19.12 16.49
CA SER A 108 3.98 -18.69 17.28
C SER A 108 4.31 -17.20 17.09
N TYR A 109 3.45 -16.44 16.41
CA TYR A 109 3.58 -15.01 16.20
C TYR A 109 2.40 -14.24 16.79
N LEU A 110 2.60 -12.96 16.97
CA LEU A 110 1.60 -12.05 17.51
C LEU A 110 1.06 -11.15 16.41
N MET A 111 -0.19 -10.71 16.58
CA MET A 111 -0.87 -9.75 15.72
C MET A 111 -1.47 -8.61 16.56
N PRO A 112 -1.58 -7.38 16.04
CA PRO A 112 -2.23 -6.30 16.77
C PRO A 112 -3.69 -6.63 17.06
N VAL A 113 -4.15 -6.23 18.26
CA VAL A 113 -5.53 -6.43 18.73
C VAL A 113 -6.22 -5.08 18.88
N GLU A 114 -7.37 -4.93 18.24
CA GLU A 114 -8.18 -3.72 18.29
C GLU A 114 -9.47 -3.95 19.09
N LYS A 115 -9.39 -3.81 20.43
CA LYS A 115 -10.51 -4.11 21.33
C LYS A 115 -11.72 -3.18 21.20
N SER A 116 -11.50 -1.93 20.77
CA SER A 116 -12.53 -0.89 20.76
C SER A 116 -12.71 -0.21 19.41
N ARG A 117 -12.53 -0.98 18.32
CA ARG A 117 -12.65 -0.44 16.97
C ARG A 117 -14.09 0.06 16.72
N PRO A 118 -14.27 1.31 16.23
CA PRO A 118 -15.58 1.85 15.89
C PRO A 118 -16.28 1.04 14.80
N LYS A 119 -17.62 0.97 14.85
CA LYS A 119 -18.44 0.22 13.86
C LYS A 119 -18.29 0.68 12.41
N VAL A 120 -17.76 1.89 12.18
CA VAL A 120 -17.47 2.38 10.82
C VAL A 120 -16.33 1.61 10.15
N LEU A 121 -15.50 0.88 10.92
CA LEU A 121 -14.49 -0.06 10.43
C LEU A 121 -14.92 -1.47 10.83
N ALA A 122 -15.34 -2.26 9.88
CA ALA A 122 -15.73 -3.65 10.09
C ALA A 122 -14.61 -4.63 9.67
N GLY A 123 -14.88 -5.91 9.84
CA GLY A 123 -13.94 -7.01 9.53
C GLY A 123 -13.33 -7.63 10.77
N ASP A 124 -13.26 -8.96 10.78
CA ASP A 124 -12.65 -9.75 11.83
C ASP A 124 -12.05 -11.03 11.20
N PRO A 125 -10.72 -11.18 11.26
CA PRO A 125 -9.74 -10.23 11.79
C PRO A 125 -9.68 -8.92 10.98
N PHE A 126 -9.26 -7.83 11.58
CA PHE A 126 -9.05 -6.57 10.87
C PHE A 126 -7.67 -6.53 10.22
N TRP A 127 -6.65 -6.94 10.96
CA TRP A 127 -5.26 -7.00 10.51
C TRP A 127 -4.86 -8.40 10.08
N GLU A 128 -4.03 -8.47 9.04
CA GLU A 128 -3.42 -9.70 8.56
C GLU A 128 -1.95 -9.47 8.15
N ALA A 129 -1.13 -10.52 8.25
CA ALA A 129 0.29 -10.51 7.92
C ALA A 129 0.72 -11.84 7.29
N VAL A 130 0.51 -12.01 5.98
CA VAL A 130 0.94 -13.20 5.24
C VAL A 130 2.44 -13.45 5.38
N SER A 131 3.24 -12.39 5.55
CA SER A 131 4.68 -12.48 5.82
C SER A 131 5.00 -13.31 7.06
N ASN A 132 4.18 -13.22 8.14
CA ASN A 132 4.37 -14.03 9.34
C ASN A 132 4.07 -15.51 9.08
N VAL A 133 3.05 -15.81 8.29
CA VAL A 133 2.77 -17.20 7.86
C VAL A 133 3.95 -17.77 7.08
N GLY A 134 4.50 -16.99 6.14
CA GLY A 134 5.70 -17.38 5.37
C GLY A 134 6.94 -17.57 6.26
N ALA A 135 7.12 -16.72 7.27
CA ALA A 135 8.22 -16.80 8.22
C ALA A 135 8.13 -18.06 9.11
N ALA A 136 6.93 -18.42 9.56
CA ALA A 136 6.71 -19.65 10.30
C ALA A 136 7.10 -20.89 9.48
N TRP A 137 6.81 -20.90 8.18
CA TRP A 137 7.17 -21.99 7.29
C TRP A 137 8.68 -22.16 7.10
N VAL A 138 9.45 -21.08 7.17
CA VAL A 138 10.92 -21.15 7.09
C VAL A 138 11.58 -21.38 8.45
N GLY A 139 10.80 -21.62 9.50
CA GLY A 139 11.27 -22.03 10.82
C GLY A 139 11.49 -20.91 11.83
N ILE A 140 10.95 -19.71 11.58
CA ILE A 140 10.91 -18.65 12.61
C ILE A 140 9.92 -19.10 13.69
N SER A 141 10.34 -19.04 14.97
CA SER A 141 9.56 -19.48 16.12
C SER A 141 9.53 -18.49 17.28
N LYS A 142 10.42 -17.50 17.30
CA LYS A 142 10.45 -16.47 18.33
C LYS A 142 9.70 -15.22 17.85
N PRO A 143 8.82 -14.62 18.66
CA PRO A 143 8.00 -13.49 18.27
C PRO A 143 8.78 -12.33 17.62
N GLU A 144 9.92 -11.96 18.17
CA GLU A 144 10.78 -10.88 17.69
C GLU A 144 11.50 -11.18 16.36
N GLY A 145 11.47 -12.42 15.91
CA GLY A 145 12.05 -12.87 14.63
C GLY A 145 11.07 -12.77 13.46
N TYR A 146 9.78 -12.56 13.74
CA TYR A 146 8.78 -12.46 12.69
C TYR A 146 8.84 -11.12 11.95
N PRO A 147 8.50 -11.10 10.65
CA PRO A 147 8.44 -9.86 9.87
C PRO A 147 7.54 -8.78 10.46
N ILE A 148 6.41 -9.19 11.08
CA ILE A 148 5.52 -8.31 11.82
C ILE A 148 5.52 -8.76 13.28
N HIS A 149 5.90 -7.84 14.17
CA HIS A 149 5.94 -8.09 15.60
C HIS A 149 5.83 -6.78 16.41
N PRO A 150 5.50 -6.86 17.72
CA PRO A 150 5.51 -5.69 18.58
C PRO A 150 6.93 -5.18 18.83
N LEU A 151 7.13 -3.88 18.70
CA LEU A 151 8.28 -3.18 19.26
C LEU A 151 7.94 -2.83 20.71
N THR A 152 8.65 -3.41 21.68
CA THR A 152 8.37 -3.26 23.12
C THR A 152 8.53 -1.84 23.66
N LYS A 153 9.30 -1.00 22.95
CA LYS A 153 9.53 0.40 23.30
C LYS A 153 9.18 1.28 22.09
N GLY A 154 7.90 1.62 22.00
CA GLY A 154 7.36 2.54 21.00
C GLY A 154 7.67 4.01 21.30
N ARG A 155 6.95 4.91 20.64
CA ARG A 155 6.90 6.33 20.97
C ARG A 155 6.16 6.54 22.29
N THR A 156 5.02 5.86 22.40
CA THR A 156 4.22 5.67 23.62
C THR A 156 3.90 4.18 23.72
N GLY A 157 4.10 3.53 24.86
CA GLY A 157 3.81 2.10 25.00
C GLY A 157 4.59 1.19 24.05
N GLN A 158 3.88 0.31 23.33
CA GLN A 158 4.41 -0.53 22.27
C GLN A 158 4.14 0.12 20.90
N ALA A 159 4.76 -0.42 19.86
CA ALA A 159 4.57 0.02 18.49
C ALA A 159 4.57 -1.17 17.52
N LEU A 160 4.17 -0.96 16.29
CA LEU A 160 4.36 -1.91 15.18
C LEU A 160 5.81 -1.86 14.70
N GLU A 161 6.48 -3.00 14.58
CA GLU A 161 7.68 -3.14 13.73
C GLU A 161 7.37 -4.08 12.56
N ALA A 162 7.58 -3.59 11.33
CA ALA A 162 7.61 -4.37 10.11
C ALA A 162 9.06 -4.50 9.64
N MET A 163 9.56 -5.72 9.47
CA MET A 163 10.96 -6.01 9.17
C MET A 163 11.10 -6.92 7.95
N THR A 164 12.03 -6.59 7.04
CA THR A 164 12.42 -7.49 5.96
C THR A 164 13.47 -8.47 6.48
N ILE A 165 13.13 -9.74 6.51
CA ILE A 165 13.99 -10.82 7.01
C ILE A 165 14.56 -11.65 5.86
N LYS A 166 15.60 -12.45 6.19
CA LYS A 166 16.11 -13.48 5.29
C LYS A 166 15.05 -14.57 5.12
N GLY A 167 14.68 -14.84 3.89
CA GLY A 167 13.83 -15.97 3.55
C GLY A 167 14.62 -17.24 3.29
N LYS A 168 13.94 -18.29 2.87
CA LYS A 168 14.55 -19.59 2.55
C LYS A 168 13.93 -20.13 1.27
N ARG A 169 14.77 -20.60 0.37
CA ARG A 169 14.34 -21.37 -0.81
C ARG A 169 14.64 -22.83 -0.60
N VAL A 170 13.65 -23.67 -0.89
CA VAL A 170 13.75 -25.14 -0.78
C VAL A 170 13.19 -25.72 -2.07
N PHE A 171 14.00 -26.47 -2.81
CA PHE A 171 13.61 -27.09 -4.09
C PHE A 171 12.98 -26.12 -5.10
N GLY A 172 13.48 -24.86 -5.16
CA GLY A 172 12.95 -23.84 -6.06
C GLY A 172 11.77 -23.02 -5.52
N PHE A 173 11.14 -23.45 -4.43
CA PHE A 173 10.04 -22.74 -3.77
C PHE A 173 10.54 -21.75 -2.71
N GLY A 174 9.74 -20.72 -2.44
CA GLY A 174 10.07 -19.65 -1.49
C GLY A 174 10.90 -18.52 -2.11
N SER A 175 11.38 -17.62 -1.27
CA SER A 175 12.12 -16.43 -1.66
C SER A 175 13.38 -16.25 -0.80
N HIS A 176 14.34 -15.46 -1.28
CA HIS A 176 15.53 -15.07 -0.52
C HIS A 176 15.22 -14.04 0.58
N ILE A 177 14.10 -13.34 0.47
CA ILE A 177 13.63 -12.37 1.48
C ILE A 177 12.16 -12.60 1.80
N ILE A 178 11.74 -12.18 2.98
CA ILE A 178 10.34 -12.02 3.37
C ILE A 178 10.21 -10.60 3.89
N ALA A 179 9.53 -9.74 3.14
CA ALA A 179 9.24 -8.38 3.55
C ALA A 179 8.08 -8.38 4.55
N GLY A 180 8.23 -7.71 5.68
CA GLY A 180 7.17 -7.52 6.65
C GLY A 180 6.10 -6.59 6.09
N ALA A 181 4.86 -7.08 6.04
CA ALA A 181 3.71 -6.29 5.66
C ALA A 181 2.53 -6.60 6.59
N LEU A 182 2.06 -5.56 7.31
CA LEU A 182 0.80 -5.55 8.03
C LEU A 182 -0.24 -4.83 7.16
N TYR A 183 -1.41 -5.42 6.99
CA TYR A 183 -2.47 -4.80 6.19
C TYR A 183 -3.87 -5.10 6.76
N SER A 184 -4.83 -4.22 6.51
CA SER A 184 -6.23 -4.53 6.75
C SER A 184 -6.78 -5.38 5.60
N GLY A 185 -7.27 -6.58 5.92
CA GLY A 185 -7.70 -7.54 4.91
C GLY A 185 -7.77 -8.97 5.41
N LEU A 186 -7.66 -9.92 4.48
CA LEU A 186 -7.73 -11.35 4.76
C LEU A 186 -6.60 -12.11 4.06
N PHE A 187 -6.35 -13.33 4.53
CA PHE A 187 -5.46 -14.28 3.89
C PHE A 187 -6.21 -15.51 3.40
N ALA A 188 -6.29 -15.69 2.08
CA ALA A 188 -6.86 -16.87 1.45
C ALA A 188 -5.80 -17.98 1.35
N LYS A 189 -5.67 -18.78 2.40
CA LYS A 189 -4.64 -19.82 2.55
C LYS A 189 -4.68 -20.86 1.43
N ASP A 190 -5.84 -21.21 0.95
CA ASP A 190 -6.09 -22.16 -0.15
C ASP A 190 -5.54 -21.69 -1.50
N LEU A 191 -5.43 -20.38 -1.70
CA LEU A 191 -4.84 -19.79 -2.90
C LEU A 191 -3.31 -19.74 -2.89
N MET A 192 -2.67 -19.92 -1.73
CA MET A 192 -1.25 -19.66 -1.56
C MET A 192 -0.35 -20.51 -2.47
N MET A 193 -0.72 -21.76 -2.74
CA MET A 193 0.06 -22.67 -3.61
C MET A 193 -0.27 -22.48 -5.09
N SER A 194 -1.52 -22.16 -5.43
CA SER A 194 -1.99 -22.04 -6.81
C SER A 194 -1.88 -20.63 -7.37
N LYS A 195 -2.12 -19.60 -6.53
CA LYS A 195 -2.18 -18.19 -6.90
C LYS A 195 -1.58 -17.29 -5.82
N PRO A 196 -0.26 -17.36 -5.56
CA PRO A 196 0.38 -16.72 -4.42
C PRO A 196 0.19 -15.19 -4.36
N LEU A 197 0.07 -14.50 -5.50
CA LEU A 197 -0.20 -13.05 -5.53
C LEU A 197 -1.67 -12.71 -5.25
N GLU A 198 -2.59 -13.68 -5.30
CA GLU A 198 -4.01 -13.49 -5.02
C GLU A 198 -4.40 -13.99 -3.61
N CYS A 199 -3.49 -14.65 -2.89
CA CYS A 199 -3.76 -15.12 -1.53
C CYS A 199 -3.84 -13.97 -0.51
N THR A 200 -3.23 -12.83 -0.79
CA THR A 200 -3.39 -11.60 -0.01
C THR A 200 -4.62 -10.85 -0.52
N GLN A 201 -5.64 -10.73 0.32
CA GLN A 201 -6.91 -10.09 0.02
C GLN A 201 -6.99 -8.77 0.78
N PHE A 202 -6.71 -7.66 0.09
CA PHE A 202 -6.63 -6.34 0.68
C PHE A 202 -7.99 -5.67 0.84
N GLY A 203 -8.23 -5.11 2.01
CA GLY A 203 -9.35 -4.24 2.34
C GLY A 203 -10.39 -4.87 3.24
N GLN A 204 -10.81 -4.09 4.23
CA GLN A 204 -11.91 -4.40 5.14
C GLN A 204 -13.09 -3.46 4.89
N PRO A 205 -14.35 -3.87 5.16
CA PRO A 205 -15.49 -3.02 4.96
C PRO A 205 -15.40 -1.72 5.76
N VAL A 206 -15.78 -0.61 5.13
CA VAL A 206 -15.81 0.72 5.75
C VAL A 206 -17.12 1.43 5.43
N PHE A 207 -17.66 2.17 6.41
CA PHE A 207 -18.93 2.90 6.31
C PHE A 207 -18.76 4.42 6.42
N ALA A 208 -17.57 4.91 6.07
CA ALA A 208 -17.22 6.31 6.01
C ALA A 208 -16.14 6.53 4.95
N ILE A 209 -15.95 7.77 4.51
CA ILE A 209 -14.98 8.12 3.47
C ILE A 209 -13.62 8.40 4.13
N PRO A 210 -12.55 7.63 3.85
CA PRO A 210 -11.22 7.99 4.34
C PRO A 210 -10.73 9.26 3.66
N LEU A 211 -10.27 10.23 4.46
CA LEU A 211 -9.82 11.54 4.01
C LEU A 211 -8.31 11.71 4.10
N SER A 212 -7.72 11.28 5.21
CA SER A 212 -6.28 11.36 5.44
C SER A 212 -5.81 10.28 6.42
N ILE A 213 -4.51 10.04 6.40
CA ILE A 213 -3.78 9.24 7.38
C ILE A 213 -2.67 10.10 7.98
N LYS A 214 -2.38 9.91 9.26
CA LYS A 214 -1.27 10.54 9.97
C LYS A 214 -0.74 9.62 11.05
N GLY A 215 0.44 9.91 11.58
CA GLY A 215 1.05 9.14 12.66
C GLY A 215 2.53 9.42 12.78
N TYR A 216 3.25 8.50 13.38
CA TYR A 216 4.70 8.58 13.54
C TYR A 216 5.38 7.35 13.00
N TYR A 217 6.54 7.53 12.40
CA TYR A 217 7.33 6.42 11.90
C TYR A 217 8.82 6.53 12.28
N GLN A 218 9.48 5.38 12.25
CA GLN A 218 10.92 5.27 12.08
C GLN A 218 11.17 4.39 10.86
N TRP A 219 12.05 4.83 9.96
CA TRP A 219 12.46 4.05 8.80
C TRP A 219 13.97 3.83 8.78
N LEU A 220 14.37 2.57 8.84
CA LEU A 220 15.77 2.11 8.88
C LEU A 220 15.96 1.15 7.71
N PRO A 221 16.44 1.61 6.54
CA PRO A 221 16.68 0.74 5.39
C PRO A 221 17.84 -0.21 5.64
N GLY A 222 17.71 -1.45 5.15
CA GLY A 222 18.82 -2.40 5.12
C GLY A 222 19.92 -1.97 4.15
N GLU A 223 21.12 -2.53 4.32
CA GLU A 223 22.30 -2.10 3.57
C GLU A 223 22.24 -2.39 2.07
N LYS A 224 21.71 -3.57 1.69
CA LYS A 224 21.77 -4.08 0.31
C LYS A 224 20.39 -4.42 -0.20
N LEU A 225 19.92 -3.65 -1.18
CA LEU A 225 18.70 -3.98 -1.92
C LEU A 225 18.99 -5.17 -2.83
N ILE A 226 18.18 -6.23 -2.73
CA ILE A 226 18.31 -7.42 -3.56
C ILE A 226 17.02 -7.76 -4.29
N ASP A 227 17.15 -8.29 -5.50
CA ASP A 227 16.10 -9.05 -6.20
C ASP A 227 16.21 -10.52 -5.75
N GLY A 228 15.32 -10.94 -4.88
CA GLY A 228 15.22 -12.30 -4.34
C GLY A 228 14.29 -13.21 -5.14
N SER A 229 13.72 -12.76 -6.24
CA SER A 229 12.79 -13.53 -7.08
C SER A 229 13.48 -14.66 -7.88
N LYS A 230 14.77 -14.50 -8.16
CA LYS A 230 15.56 -15.44 -8.97
C LYS A 230 16.10 -16.61 -8.14
N ALA A 231 16.60 -17.65 -8.80
CA ALA A 231 17.27 -18.78 -8.13
C ALA A 231 18.47 -18.32 -7.28
N ILE A 232 19.22 -17.34 -7.76
CA ILE A 232 20.30 -16.67 -7.05
C ILE A 232 19.87 -15.21 -6.87
N ALA A 233 19.86 -14.74 -5.62
CA ALA A 233 19.58 -13.34 -5.32
C ALA A 233 20.63 -12.43 -5.96
N LYS A 234 20.16 -11.31 -6.52
CA LYS A 234 21.04 -10.30 -7.15
C LYS A 234 20.93 -8.99 -6.43
N GLU A 235 22.05 -8.40 -6.09
CA GLU A 235 22.11 -7.05 -5.54
C GLU A 235 21.72 -6.02 -6.63
N ILE A 236 20.85 -5.08 -6.25
CA ILE A 236 20.47 -3.93 -7.08
C ILE A 236 21.32 -2.75 -6.62
N LYS A 237 22.51 -2.62 -7.22
CA LYS A 237 23.49 -1.60 -6.85
C LYS A 237 22.98 -0.17 -7.05
N GLY A 238 23.42 0.74 -6.17
CA GLY A 238 23.10 2.17 -6.26
C GLY A 238 21.66 2.54 -5.92
N LYS A 239 20.86 1.58 -5.43
CA LYS A 239 19.48 1.82 -4.97
C LYS A 239 19.33 1.41 -3.51
N GLN A 240 18.57 2.20 -2.76
CA GLN A 240 18.17 1.91 -1.40
C GLN A 240 16.77 1.32 -1.39
N ASP A 241 16.47 0.46 -0.42
CA ASP A 241 15.11 -0.02 -0.16
C ASP A 241 14.18 1.13 0.23
N LYS A 242 12.89 0.93 0.04
CA LYS A 242 11.83 1.89 0.40
C LYS A 242 10.75 1.18 1.20
N ALA A 243 10.30 1.79 2.27
CA ALA A 243 9.09 1.35 2.95
C ALA A 243 7.83 1.94 2.29
N THR A 244 6.67 1.41 2.69
CA THR A 244 5.38 1.93 2.26
C THR A 244 4.44 2.08 3.46
N ILE A 245 3.79 3.24 3.56
CA ILE A 245 2.61 3.51 4.37
C ILE A 245 1.51 3.93 3.41
N ALA A 246 0.38 3.24 3.38
CA ALA A 246 -0.64 3.54 2.39
C ALA A 246 -2.06 3.35 2.92
N CYS A 247 -2.99 4.10 2.32
CA CYS A 247 -4.42 3.90 2.43
C CYS A 247 -5.03 3.86 1.02
N VAL A 248 -5.89 2.86 0.75
CA VAL A 248 -6.62 2.73 -0.51
C VAL A 248 -8.10 2.54 -0.19
N PHE A 249 -8.95 3.30 -0.86
CA PHE A 249 -10.40 3.23 -0.73
C PHE A 249 -11.03 2.86 -2.06
N TYR A 250 -11.87 1.82 -2.09
CA TYR A 250 -12.41 1.29 -3.33
C TYR A 250 -13.85 0.79 -3.20
N ASP A 251 -14.56 0.80 -4.33
CA ASP A 251 -15.95 0.37 -4.48
C ASP A 251 -16.03 -1.15 -4.74
N ILE A 252 -16.93 -1.83 -4.03
CA ILE A 252 -17.23 -3.26 -4.21
C ILE A 252 -18.73 -3.50 -4.50
N SER A 253 -19.45 -2.49 -4.90
CA SER A 253 -20.91 -2.57 -5.13
C SER A 253 -21.26 -3.49 -6.28
N GLN A 254 -20.44 -3.51 -7.33
CA GLN A 254 -20.64 -4.34 -8.53
C GLN A 254 -19.77 -5.59 -8.52
N ASP A 255 -18.55 -5.51 -7.98
CA ASP A 255 -17.61 -6.62 -7.88
C ASP A 255 -17.03 -6.68 -6.46
N ASN A 256 -17.47 -7.69 -5.71
CA ASN A 256 -17.08 -7.91 -4.32
C ASN A 256 -15.70 -8.59 -4.16
N SER A 257 -14.94 -8.79 -5.24
CA SER A 257 -13.58 -9.33 -5.15
C SER A 257 -12.64 -8.39 -4.39
N TYR A 258 -11.62 -8.96 -3.78
CA TYR A 258 -10.61 -8.21 -3.06
C TYR A 258 -9.56 -7.65 -4.03
N LEU A 259 -8.97 -6.49 -3.69
CA LEU A 259 -7.68 -6.13 -4.26
C LEU A 259 -6.61 -7.12 -3.80
N ASN A 260 -5.60 -7.34 -4.62
CA ASN A 260 -4.50 -8.27 -4.34
C ASN A 260 -3.16 -7.66 -4.77
N GLY A 261 -2.06 -8.39 -4.67
CA GLY A 261 -0.73 -7.90 -5.00
C GLY A 261 -0.57 -7.35 -6.43
N LYS A 262 -1.44 -7.74 -7.37
CA LYS A 262 -1.41 -7.24 -8.75
C LYS A 262 -2.22 -5.95 -8.93
N THR A 263 -3.26 -5.74 -8.11
CA THR A 263 -4.30 -4.74 -8.35
C THR A 263 -4.36 -3.62 -7.30
N LEU A 264 -3.62 -3.75 -6.20
CA LEU A 264 -3.68 -2.89 -5.02
C LEU A 264 -3.64 -1.38 -5.32
N TYR A 265 -2.92 -0.95 -6.34
CA TYR A 265 -2.78 0.47 -6.67
C TYR A 265 -3.29 0.85 -8.06
N THR A 266 -3.81 -0.11 -8.84
CA THR A 266 -4.13 0.06 -10.26
C THR A 266 -5.54 -0.36 -10.65
N ASP A 267 -6.31 -0.97 -9.73
CA ASP A 267 -7.67 -1.43 -9.98
C ASP A 267 -8.60 -0.24 -10.32
N PRO A 268 -9.45 -0.34 -11.34
CA PRO A 268 -10.36 0.74 -11.73
C PRO A 268 -11.43 1.07 -10.67
N ARG A 269 -11.70 0.18 -9.71
CA ARG A 269 -12.64 0.41 -8.59
C ARG A 269 -12.06 1.33 -7.51
N ILE A 270 -10.78 1.70 -7.57
CA ILE A 270 -10.16 2.60 -6.60
C ILE A 270 -10.74 4.00 -6.74
N LEU A 271 -11.32 4.51 -5.67
CA LEU A 271 -11.94 5.83 -5.58
C LEU A 271 -10.95 6.89 -5.10
N ALA A 272 -10.16 6.55 -4.09
CA ALA A 272 -9.13 7.43 -3.55
C ALA A 272 -7.98 6.61 -2.94
N LYS A 273 -6.78 7.17 -2.94
CA LYS A 273 -5.60 6.51 -2.35
C LYS A 273 -4.55 7.53 -1.91
N VAL A 274 -3.71 7.10 -0.98
CA VAL A 274 -2.45 7.76 -0.62
C VAL A 274 -1.38 6.70 -0.42
N GLN A 275 -0.17 6.99 -0.90
CA GLN A 275 0.99 6.14 -0.72
C GLN A 275 2.19 7.01 -0.31
N ILE A 276 2.74 6.74 0.86
CA ILE A 276 3.88 7.47 1.43
C ILE A 276 5.07 6.52 1.45
N HIS A 277 6.20 6.99 0.94
CA HIS A 277 7.49 6.32 1.09
C HIS A 277 8.33 7.11 2.11
N PRO A 278 8.41 6.65 3.36
CA PRO A 278 9.16 7.33 4.41
C PRO A 278 10.62 7.55 4.04
N THR A 279 11.17 8.70 4.41
CA THR A 279 12.62 8.95 4.33
C THR A 279 13.34 8.29 5.52
N PRO A 280 14.59 7.83 5.36
CA PRO A 280 15.35 7.24 6.46
C PRO A 280 15.43 8.18 7.66
N THR A 281 15.20 7.65 8.86
CA THR A 281 15.29 8.40 10.12
C THR A 281 16.68 8.24 10.75
N LYS A 282 17.16 9.30 11.42
CA LYS A 282 18.41 9.25 12.16
C LYS A 282 18.13 8.76 13.60
N ASP A 283 19.04 7.91 14.11
CA ASP A 283 19.14 7.53 15.52
C ASP A 283 17.82 7.11 16.20
N GLY A 284 16.94 6.45 15.44
CA GLY A 284 15.66 5.98 15.96
C GLY A 284 14.66 7.10 16.32
N ALA A 285 14.84 8.30 15.78
CA ALA A 285 13.93 9.40 16.03
C ALA A 285 12.55 9.14 15.38
N TRP A 286 11.48 9.30 16.16
CA TRP A 286 10.11 9.26 15.66
C TRP A 286 9.81 10.50 14.82
N THR A 287 9.45 10.29 13.57
CA THR A 287 9.14 11.35 12.61
C THR A 287 7.65 11.38 12.31
N PRO A 288 6.96 12.53 12.43
CA PRO A 288 5.56 12.61 12.07
C PRO A 288 5.38 12.49 10.56
N PHE A 289 4.23 11.95 10.14
CA PHE A 289 3.77 11.96 8.76
C PHE A 289 2.28 12.26 8.67
N GLU A 290 1.88 12.82 7.57
CA GLU A 290 0.49 13.01 7.18
C GLU A 290 0.37 12.85 5.65
N GLY A 291 -0.75 12.26 5.21
CA GLY A 291 -1.09 12.13 3.80
C GLY A 291 -2.59 12.21 3.60
N LYS A 292 -3.04 13.12 2.71
CA LYS A 292 -4.43 13.19 2.25
C LYS A 292 -4.65 12.19 1.12
N LEU A 293 -5.81 11.52 1.11
CA LEU A 293 -6.14 10.66 -0.01
C LEU A 293 -6.41 11.49 -1.27
N GLU A 294 -5.73 11.14 -2.33
CA GLU A 294 -5.94 11.70 -3.67
C GLU A 294 -7.10 10.96 -4.35
N ILE A 295 -8.07 11.71 -4.86
CA ILE A 295 -9.20 11.16 -5.59
C ILE A 295 -8.72 10.67 -6.95
N VAL A 296 -8.95 9.39 -7.25
CA VAL A 296 -8.55 8.76 -8.52
C VAL A 296 -9.56 9.03 -9.63
N ASN A 297 -10.86 9.02 -9.28
CA ASN A 297 -11.95 9.28 -10.22
C ASN A 297 -13.01 10.16 -9.57
N GLU A 298 -13.04 11.43 -9.95
CA GLU A 298 -13.96 12.43 -9.41
C GLU A 298 -15.43 12.09 -9.68
N ALA A 299 -15.76 11.50 -10.84
CA ALA A 299 -17.13 11.21 -11.20
C ALA A 299 -17.72 10.11 -10.29
N THR A 300 -17.01 9.01 -10.08
CA THR A 300 -17.43 7.92 -9.19
C THR A 300 -17.33 8.32 -7.72
N TYR A 301 -16.32 9.09 -7.33
CA TYR A 301 -16.15 9.57 -5.96
C TYR A 301 -17.33 10.45 -5.50
N LYS A 302 -17.89 11.30 -6.38
CA LYS A 302 -19.06 12.14 -6.09
C LYS A 302 -20.36 11.32 -5.95
N GLN A 303 -20.38 10.08 -6.44
CA GLN A 303 -21.53 9.18 -6.38
C GLN A 303 -21.51 8.25 -5.15
N ILE A 304 -20.53 8.38 -4.25
CA ILE A 304 -20.45 7.56 -3.03
C ILE A 304 -21.75 7.70 -2.23
N ASP A 305 -22.44 6.58 -2.03
CA ASP A 305 -23.65 6.46 -1.27
C ASP A 305 -23.64 5.16 -0.43
N PHE A 306 -23.40 5.28 0.87
CA PHE A 306 -23.33 4.14 1.79
C PHE A 306 -24.67 3.45 2.05
N GLN A 307 -25.78 3.99 1.55
CA GLN A 307 -27.10 3.32 1.59
C GLN A 307 -27.24 2.30 0.45
N LYS A 308 -26.59 2.54 -0.68
CA LYS A 308 -26.70 1.74 -1.90
C LYS A 308 -25.42 1.00 -2.24
N GLY A 309 -24.28 1.63 -2.00
CA GLY A 309 -22.95 1.11 -2.32
C GLY A 309 -22.27 0.40 -1.14
N LYS A 310 -21.31 -0.44 -1.47
CA LYS A 310 -20.44 -1.14 -0.53
C LYS A 310 -19.00 -0.79 -0.83
N TYR A 311 -18.21 -0.52 0.21
CA TYR A 311 -16.85 -0.01 0.08
C TYR A 311 -15.89 -0.74 1.01
N ARG A 312 -14.63 -0.81 0.60
CA ARG A 312 -13.55 -1.29 1.45
C ARG A 312 -12.43 -0.28 1.56
N MET A 313 -11.74 -0.33 2.68
CA MET A 313 -10.53 0.45 2.93
C MET A 313 -9.37 -0.50 3.22
N VAL A 314 -8.24 -0.25 2.57
CA VAL A 314 -6.96 -0.88 2.84
C VAL A 314 -6.12 0.09 3.65
N LEU A 315 -5.56 -0.37 4.75
CA LEU A 315 -4.44 0.24 5.44
C LEU A 315 -3.26 -0.73 5.30
N ILE A 316 -2.08 -0.25 4.95
CA ILE A 316 -0.91 -1.11 4.76
C ILE A 316 0.38 -0.43 5.23
N PHE A 317 1.21 -1.22 5.92
CA PHE A 317 2.56 -0.88 6.35
C PHE A 317 3.51 -1.96 5.87
N SER A 318 4.47 -1.61 5.02
CA SER A 318 5.43 -2.57 4.48
C SER A 318 6.86 -2.11 4.64
N SER A 319 7.72 -3.00 5.12
CA SER A 319 9.16 -2.76 5.27
C SER A 319 9.92 -2.72 3.96
N SER A 320 9.33 -3.23 2.85
CA SER A 320 9.90 -3.12 1.51
C SER A 320 8.77 -2.88 0.51
N ALA A 321 8.81 -1.78 -0.22
CA ALA A 321 7.74 -1.36 -1.13
C ALA A 321 7.48 -2.35 -2.28
N ASP A 322 8.51 -3.02 -2.74
CA ASP A 322 8.44 -4.07 -3.77
C ASP A 322 8.58 -5.48 -3.18
N GLY A 323 8.21 -5.64 -1.91
CA GLY A 323 8.28 -6.92 -1.19
C GLY A 323 7.44 -8.04 -1.80
N ASP A 324 6.32 -7.71 -2.43
CA ASP A 324 5.45 -8.61 -3.21
C ASP A 324 6.17 -9.19 -4.44
N LYS A 325 7.13 -8.45 -4.99
CA LYS A 325 8.03 -8.88 -6.09
C LYS A 325 9.29 -9.55 -5.59
N PHE A 326 9.40 -9.79 -4.28
CA PHE A 326 10.60 -10.28 -3.61
C PHE A 326 11.83 -9.37 -3.76
N ILE A 327 11.60 -8.07 -3.87
CA ILE A 327 12.65 -7.05 -3.88
C ILE A 327 12.61 -6.31 -2.54
N GLY A 328 13.77 -6.24 -1.88
CA GLY A 328 13.90 -5.59 -0.57
C GLY A 328 15.31 -5.76 0.00
N ALA A 329 15.60 -5.10 1.10
CA ALA A 329 16.87 -5.23 1.79
C ALA A 329 16.68 -5.92 3.15
N ILE A 330 17.40 -7.02 3.38
CA ILE A 330 17.37 -7.70 4.68
C ILE A 330 17.81 -6.72 5.77
N GLY A 331 17.01 -6.64 6.85
CA GLY A 331 17.23 -5.69 7.92
C GLY A 331 16.50 -4.34 7.75
N SER A 332 15.83 -4.10 6.61
CA SER A 332 14.91 -2.95 6.49
C SER A 332 13.83 -3.02 7.55
N ARG A 333 13.61 -1.92 8.30
CA ARG A 333 12.64 -1.84 9.41
C ARG A 333 11.80 -0.58 9.29
N LEU A 334 10.51 -0.77 9.16
CA LEU A 334 9.51 0.29 9.30
C LEU A 334 8.82 0.10 10.65
N ARG A 335 8.86 1.14 11.50
CA ARG A 335 8.15 1.20 12.77
C ARG A 335 7.06 2.23 12.66
N ILE A 336 5.89 1.92 13.20
CA ILE A 336 4.71 2.81 13.16
C ILE A 336 4.11 2.88 14.55
N ASP A 337 3.75 4.09 14.96
CA ASP A 337 3.06 4.35 16.22
C ASP A 337 2.03 5.48 16.06
N ASP A 338 0.99 5.46 16.91
CA ASP A 338 -0.11 6.44 16.94
C ASP A 338 -0.69 6.71 15.54
N PHE A 339 -0.87 5.64 14.75
CA PHE A 339 -1.43 5.76 13.41
C PHE A 339 -2.90 6.13 13.46
N THR A 340 -3.25 7.23 12.82
CA THR A 340 -4.61 7.76 12.80
C THR A 340 -5.14 7.84 11.39
N VAL A 341 -6.37 7.36 11.17
CA VAL A 341 -7.14 7.59 9.96
C VAL A 341 -8.27 8.58 10.26
N THR A 342 -8.39 9.62 9.44
CA THR A 342 -9.48 10.59 9.50
C THR A 342 -10.56 10.18 8.50
N LEU A 343 -11.77 9.99 8.98
CA LEU A 343 -12.93 9.57 8.20
C LEU A 343 -13.96 10.70 8.11
N GLY A 344 -14.47 10.96 6.91
CA GLY A 344 -15.65 11.80 6.67
C GLY A 344 -16.93 11.00 6.89
N ILE A 345 -17.71 11.36 7.90
CA ILE A 345 -18.96 10.68 8.21
C ILE A 345 -20.06 11.20 7.27
N PRO A 346 -20.75 10.32 6.52
CA PRO A 346 -21.86 10.73 5.68
C PRO A 346 -22.96 11.36 6.55
N THR A 347 -23.37 12.58 6.22
CA THR A 347 -24.60 13.15 6.79
C THR A 347 -25.78 12.39 6.21
N LYS A 348 -26.66 11.83 7.08
CA LYS A 348 -27.92 11.27 6.63
C LYS A 348 -28.68 12.39 5.88
N LYS A 349 -28.95 12.19 4.61
CA LYS A 349 -29.90 13.02 3.86
C LYS A 349 -31.30 12.70 4.29
#